data_117cd7a4ad64f2409a59cd17413de18c
#
_entry.id   117cd7a4ad64f2409a59cd17413de18c
#
_cell.length_a   1.000
_cell.length_b   1.000
_cell.length_c   1.000
_cell.angle_alpha   90.00
_cell.angle_beta   90.00
_cell.angle_gamma   90.00
#
_symmetry.space_group_name_H-M   'P 1'
#
loop_
_entity.id
_entity.type
_entity.pdbx_description
1 polymer ?
#
loop_
_entity_poly.entity_id
_entity_poly.type
_entity_poly.pdbx_seq_one_letter_code
_entity_poly.pdbx_strand_id
1 'polypeptide(L)'
;MENMNLEKWLRSLDLTNVEKKVVKINTSRRLPAVILVDTSGSMRDYEELLQNSVEELYAAISRDRAACNATELAVLSFNSDITILEKLREIKQHEAQGRNLRFHCDGMTLTGLALKKTIEQLEGRKSVYMNSVPRIKNYAPIIFFISDGKPECYDEATQKLEDEAMQYCKEYIRREVGQNRLIVISVEVGDFCDHNLMRELTGLRDDKHVMKVDNATELANFFKITSSIIISSSKTGSHNLNEVDFSKSR
;
A
#
# COMPACT_ATOMS: atom_id res chain seq x y z
N MET A 1 10.78 4.91 -60.15
CA MET A 1 10.38 4.93 -58.74
C MET A 1 9.59 6.20 -58.52
N GLU A 2 8.27 6.11 -58.53
CA GLU A 2 7.38 7.26 -58.33
C GLU A 2 7.46 7.74 -56.88
N ASN A 3 7.82 9.00 -56.73
CA ASN A 3 7.73 9.68 -55.44
C ASN A 3 6.27 9.71 -54.99
N MET A 4 5.89 8.83 -54.07
CA MET A 4 4.58 8.84 -53.48
C MET A 4 4.51 10.10 -52.57
N ASN A 5 3.69 11.08 -53.03
CA ASN A 5 3.50 12.33 -52.31
C ASN A 5 2.89 12.05 -50.95
N LEU A 6 3.52 12.52 -49.87
CA LEU A 6 3.11 12.38 -48.49
C LEU A 6 1.62 12.72 -48.27
N GLU A 7 1.09 13.71 -48.99
CA GLU A 7 -0.32 14.08 -48.93
C GLU A 7 -1.25 12.97 -49.48
N LYS A 8 -0.80 12.25 -50.54
CA LYS A 8 -1.56 11.14 -51.14
C LYS A 8 -1.56 9.93 -50.23
N TRP A 9 -0.44 9.70 -49.50
CA TRP A 9 -0.34 8.67 -48.48
C TRP A 9 -1.21 8.98 -47.25
N LEU A 10 -1.21 10.23 -46.75
CA LEU A 10 -2.07 10.67 -45.63
C LEU A 10 -3.56 10.56 -45.98
N ARG A 11 -3.97 10.82 -47.21
CA ARG A 11 -5.36 10.64 -47.69
C ARG A 11 -5.76 9.18 -47.86
N SER A 12 -4.80 8.28 -48.06
CA SER A 12 -5.05 6.82 -48.18
C SER A 12 -5.22 6.13 -46.82
N LEU A 13 -4.84 6.81 -45.71
CA LEU A 13 -5.15 6.37 -44.37
C LEU A 13 -6.62 6.72 -44.11
N ASP A 14 -7.49 5.73 -44.22
CA ASP A 14 -8.90 5.85 -43.88
C ASP A 14 -9.03 6.04 -42.36
N LEU A 15 -8.92 7.31 -41.92
CA LEU A 15 -9.06 7.70 -40.53
C LEU A 15 -10.52 7.80 -40.07
N THR A 16 -11.47 7.47 -40.93
CA THR A 16 -12.92 7.55 -40.62
C THR A 16 -13.33 6.45 -39.63
N ASN A 17 -12.57 5.37 -39.49
CA ASN A 17 -12.84 4.26 -38.58
C ASN A 17 -11.89 4.20 -37.36
N VAL A 18 -11.12 5.24 -37.10
CA VAL A 18 -10.53 5.38 -35.78
C VAL A 18 -11.67 5.74 -34.83
N GLU A 19 -12.34 4.71 -34.32
CA GLU A 19 -13.13 4.88 -33.10
C GLU A 19 -12.26 5.66 -32.12
N LYS A 20 -12.61 6.92 -31.90
CA LYS A 20 -12.06 7.71 -30.79
C LYS A 20 -12.46 6.95 -29.56
N LYS A 21 -11.69 5.97 -29.17
CA LYS A 21 -11.77 5.35 -27.85
C LYS A 21 -11.49 6.50 -26.89
N VAL A 22 -12.56 7.20 -26.49
CA VAL A 22 -12.49 8.23 -25.47
C VAL A 22 -12.05 7.47 -24.23
N VAL A 23 -10.75 7.39 -24.02
CA VAL A 23 -10.17 6.90 -22.77
C VAL A 23 -10.67 7.91 -21.74
N LYS A 24 -11.69 7.51 -21.01
CA LYS A 24 -12.24 8.31 -19.92
C LYS A 24 -11.15 8.42 -18.87
N ILE A 25 -10.34 9.48 -18.96
CA ILE A 25 -9.27 9.73 -18.01
C ILE A 25 -9.94 9.93 -16.66
N ASN A 26 -9.66 9.04 -15.74
CA ASN A 26 -10.11 9.18 -14.37
C ASN A 26 -9.38 10.37 -13.74
N THR A 27 -10.09 11.48 -13.57
CA THR A 27 -9.58 12.74 -12.99
C THR A 27 -9.69 12.78 -11.46
N SER A 28 -10.17 11.72 -10.82
CA SER A 28 -10.26 11.63 -9.37
C SER A 28 -8.89 11.81 -8.75
N ARG A 29 -8.84 12.49 -7.59
CA ARG A 29 -7.62 12.56 -6.78
C ARG A 29 -7.28 11.17 -6.27
N ARG A 30 -6.03 10.74 -6.41
CA ARG A 30 -5.57 9.39 -6.06
C ARG A 30 -5.28 9.27 -4.57
N LEU A 31 -5.64 8.14 -3.99
CA LEU A 31 -5.25 7.72 -2.65
C LEU A 31 -4.39 6.45 -2.77
N PRO A 32 -3.06 6.57 -2.78
CA PRO A 32 -2.20 5.40 -2.72
C PRO A 32 -2.27 4.79 -1.31
N ALA A 33 -2.52 3.49 -1.23
CA ALA A 33 -2.51 2.73 0.00
C ALA A 33 -1.67 1.46 -0.18
N VAL A 34 -0.89 1.11 0.83
CA VAL A 34 -0.08 -0.11 0.83
C VAL A 34 -0.39 -0.91 2.09
N ILE A 35 -0.71 -2.18 1.91
CA ILE A 35 -0.76 -3.17 2.98
C ILE A 35 0.57 -3.91 2.95
N LEU A 36 1.37 -3.74 3.98
CA LEU A 36 2.65 -4.42 4.17
C LEU A 36 2.51 -5.41 5.31
N VAL A 37 2.59 -6.70 5.00
CA VAL A 37 2.28 -7.78 5.93
C VAL A 37 3.53 -8.61 6.20
N ASP A 38 3.86 -8.75 7.46
CA ASP A 38 4.80 -9.75 7.95
C ASP A 38 4.22 -11.14 7.69
N THR A 39 5.01 -11.97 7.05
CA THR A 39 4.71 -13.38 6.79
C THR A 39 5.87 -14.26 7.27
N SER A 40 6.54 -13.85 8.35
CA SER A 40 7.51 -14.68 9.05
C SER A 40 6.86 -15.92 9.67
N GLY A 41 7.68 -16.85 10.14
CA GLY A 41 7.20 -18.13 10.65
C GLY A 41 6.24 -18.03 11.83
N SER A 42 6.33 -16.99 12.65
CA SER A 42 5.42 -16.70 13.79
C SER A 42 4.01 -16.33 13.35
N MET A 43 3.84 -15.73 12.15
CA MET A 43 2.54 -15.36 11.58
C MET A 43 1.75 -16.53 10.99
N ARG A 44 2.26 -17.76 11.05
CA ARG A 44 1.65 -18.96 10.40
C ARG A 44 0.19 -19.19 10.81
N ASP A 45 -0.14 -18.98 12.06
CA ASP A 45 -1.51 -19.18 12.56
C ASP A 45 -2.51 -18.13 12.01
N TYR A 46 -2.00 -17.06 11.43
CA TYR A 46 -2.80 -15.99 10.83
C TYR A 46 -2.89 -16.06 9.29
N GLU A 47 -2.21 -17.01 8.63
CA GLU A 47 -2.09 -17.05 7.15
C GLU A 47 -3.46 -17.06 6.45
N GLU A 48 -4.37 -17.98 6.83
CA GLU A 48 -5.71 -18.05 6.25
C GLU A 48 -6.54 -16.80 6.55
N LEU A 49 -6.41 -16.26 7.75
CA LEU A 49 -7.10 -15.05 8.15
C LEU A 49 -6.64 -13.83 7.34
N LEU A 50 -5.34 -13.68 7.15
CA LEU A 50 -4.76 -12.61 6.32
C LEU A 50 -5.30 -12.69 4.89
N GLN A 51 -5.33 -13.91 4.32
CA GLN A 51 -5.88 -14.16 3.00
C GLN A 51 -7.33 -13.68 2.88
N ASN A 52 -8.19 -14.15 3.77
CA ASN A 52 -9.62 -13.83 3.76
C ASN A 52 -9.86 -12.34 4.01
N SER A 53 -9.12 -11.74 4.95
CA SER A 53 -9.26 -10.34 5.32
C SER A 53 -8.86 -9.39 4.19
N VAL A 54 -7.81 -9.70 3.43
CA VAL A 54 -7.40 -8.90 2.28
C VAL A 54 -8.41 -9.04 1.14
N GLU A 55 -8.98 -10.23 0.92
CA GLU A 55 -10.07 -10.41 -0.05
C GLU A 55 -11.31 -9.57 0.32
N GLU A 56 -11.70 -9.58 1.59
CA GLU A 56 -12.81 -8.75 2.10
C GLU A 56 -12.54 -7.25 1.96
N LEU A 57 -11.30 -6.81 2.22
CA LEU A 57 -10.87 -5.43 2.02
C LEU A 57 -11.08 -4.98 0.57
N TYR A 58 -10.61 -5.77 -0.39
CA TYR A 58 -10.82 -5.46 -1.82
C TYR A 58 -12.31 -5.44 -2.17
N ALA A 59 -13.08 -6.42 -1.67
CA ALA A 59 -14.52 -6.48 -1.89
C ALA A 59 -15.25 -5.26 -1.30
N ALA A 60 -14.87 -4.81 -0.12
CA ALA A 60 -15.47 -3.64 0.52
C ALA A 60 -15.21 -2.36 -0.28
N ILE A 61 -13.94 -2.12 -0.68
CA ILE A 61 -13.57 -0.93 -1.47
C ILE A 61 -14.24 -0.99 -2.85
N SER A 62 -14.31 -2.16 -3.49
CA SER A 62 -14.87 -2.33 -4.83
C SER A 62 -16.37 -2.04 -4.92
N ARG A 63 -17.10 -2.13 -3.80
CA ARG A 63 -18.53 -1.78 -3.72
C ARG A 63 -18.77 -0.28 -3.64
N ASP A 64 -17.80 0.50 -3.18
CA ASP A 64 -17.91 1.95 -3.11
C ASP A 64 -17.30 2.59 -4.36
N ARG A 65 -18.14 3.17 -5.21
CA ARG A 65 -17.72 3.76 -6.49
C ARG A 65 -16.70 4.88 -6.33
N ALA A 66 -16.83 5.71 -5.30
CA ALA A 66 -15.92 6.83 -5.07
C ALA A 66 -14.55 6.31 -4.61
N ALA A 67 -14.55 5.32 -3.71
CA ALA A 67 -13.33 4.67 -3.26
C ALA A 67 -12.61 3.95 -4.41
N CYS A 68 -13.31 3.16 -5.24
CA CYS A 68 -12.75 2.54 -6.44
C CYS A 68 -12.05 3.53 -7.37
N ASN A 69 -12.69 4.67 -7.61
CA ASN A 69 -12.15 5.68 -8.53
C ASN A 69 -10.93 6.40 -7.97
N ALA A 70 -10.78 6.49 -6.67
CA ALA A 70 -9.70 7.21 -6.02
C ALA A 70 -8.55 6.30 -5.55
N THR A 71 -8.87 5.10 -5.05
CA THR A 71 -7.89 4.25 -4.38
C THR A 71 -7.00 3.51 -5.37
N GLU A 72 -5.72 3.54 -5.09
CA GLU A 72 -4.72 2.63 -5.64
C GLU A 72 -4.16 1.82 -4.49
N LEU A 73 -4.27 0.50 -4.57
CA LEU A 73 -3.88 -0.40 -3.49
C LEU A 73 -2.76 -1.33 -3.96
N ALA A 74 -1.75 -1.49 -3.12
CA ALA A 74 -0.73 -2.51 -3.22
C ALA A 74 -0.79 -3.43 -2.00
N VAL A 75 -0.38 -4.67 -2.18
CA VAL A 75 -0.18 -5.63 -1.10
C VAL A 75 1.22 -6.23 -1.24
N LEU A 76 2.01 -6.08 -0.22
CA LEU A 76 3.33 -6.67 -0.10
C LEU A 76 3.36 -7.59 1.11
N SER A 77 4.04 -8.70 0.98
CA SER A 77 4.41 -9.56 2.11
C SER A 77 5.91 -9.60 2.25
N PHE A 78 6.38 -9.83 3.45
CA PHE A 78 7.80 -9.98 3.72
C PHE A 78 8.04 -11.03 4.80
N ASN A 79 9.14 -11.74 4.61
CA ASN A 79 9.75 -12.67 5.56
C ASN A 79 11.27 -12.65 5.31
N SER A 80 11.90 -13.77 4.95
CA SER A 80 13.27 -13.80 4.40
C SER A 80 13.38 -13.18 3.01
N ASP A 81 12.26 -12.99 2.32
CA ASP A 81 12.11 -12.34 1.01
C ASP A 81 11.03 -11.26 1.05
N ILE A 82 11.05 -10.33 0.08
CA ILE A 82 10.02 -9.31 -0.06
C ILE A 82 9.26 -9.58 -1.35
N THR A 83 7.98 -9.93 -1.21
CA THR A 83 7.11 -10.27 -2.32
C THR A 83 6.06 -9.19 -2.56
N ILE A 84 5.98 -8.69 -3.79
CA ILE A 84 4.89 -7.80 -4.21
C ILE A 84 3.75 -8.70 -4.71
N LEU A 85 2.78 -8.97 -3.84
CA LEU A 85 1.61 -9.78 -4.16
C LEU A 85 0.66 -9.05 -5.11
N GLU A 86 0.47 -7.75 -4.89
CA GLU A 86 -0.27 -6.87 -5.80
C GLU A 86 0.46 -5.54 -5.93
N LYS A 87 0.71 -5.12 -7.18
CA LYS A 87 1.34 -3.84 -7.48
C LYS A 87 0.38 -2.69 -7.18
N LEU A 88 0.93 -1.51 -6.85
CA LEU A 88 0.15 -0.31 -6.62
C LEU A 88 -0.59 0.10 -7.90
N ARG A 89 -1.88 -0.17 -7.94
CA ARG A 89 -2.77 0.10 -9.08
C ARG A 89 -4.20 0.40 -8.64
N GLU A 90 -4.99 0.97 -9.55
CA GLU A 90 -6.40 1.24 -9.35
C GLU A 90 -7.18 -0.03 -9.04
N ILE A 91 -8.10 0.06 -8.10
CA ILE A 91 -9.09 -0.98 -7.84
C ILE A 91 -10.21 -0.82 -8.86
N LYS A 92 -10.45 -1.85 -9.67
CA LYS A 92 -11.54 -1.84 -10.62
C LYS A 92 -12.84 -2.28 -9.96
N GLN A 93 -13.92 -1.59 -10.31
CA GLN A 93 -15.24 -1.91 -9.81
C GLN A 93 -15.66 -3.32 -10.27
N HIS A 94 -16.17 -4.13 -9.35
CA HIS A 94 -16.58 -5.53 -9.58
C HIS A 94 -15.48 -6.50 -10.05
N GLU A 95 -14.22 -6.08 -10.05
CA GLU A 95 -13.12 -7.01 -10.29
C GLU A 95 -12.85 -7.83 -9.02
N ALA A 96 -12.66 -9.13 -9.19
CA ALA A 96 -12.28 -10.04 -8.12
C ALA A 96 -10.77 -9.92 -7.78
N GLN A 97 -10.30 -8.69 -7.55
CA GLN A 97 -8.94 -8.43 -7.12
C GLN A 97 -8.76 -8.96 -5.69
N GLY A 98 -7.58 -9.45 -5.39
CA GLY A 98 -7.27 -10.03 -4.08
C GLY A 98 -7.55 -11.53 -3.97
N ARG A 99 -8.44 -12.12 -4.77
CA ARG A 99 -8.77 -13.56 -4.69
C ARG A 99 -7.61 -14.50 -5.00
N ASN A 100 -6.61 -14.04 -5.74
CA ASN A 100 -5.45 -14.84 -6.13
C ASN A 100 -4.20 -14.51 -5.30
N LEU A 101 -4.30 -13.60 -4.34
CA LEU A 101 -3.21 -13.35 -3.42
C LEU A 101 -2.99 -14.59 -2.56
N ARG A 102 -1.74 -14.91 -2.29
CA ARG A 102 -1.38 -16.00 -1.39
C ARG A 102 -0.30 -15.50 -0.46
N PHE A 103 -0.62 -15.51 0.82
CA PHE A 103 0.37 -15.35 1.86
C PHE A 103 1.01 -16.71 2.13
N HIS A 104 2.28 -16.70 2.44
CA HIS A 104 3.00 -17.89 2.87
C HIS A 104 3.88 -17.52 4.04
N CYS A 105 3.54 -18.01 5.21
CA CYS A 105 4.20 -17.66 6.45
C CYS A 105 5.34 -18.62 6.77
N ASP A 106 6.58 -18.14 6.58
CA ASP A 106 7.83 -18.88 6.85
C ASP A 106 9.03 -17.93 6.98
N GLY A 107 10.16 -18.41 7.47
CA GLY A 107 11.43 -17.69 7.48
C GLY A 107 11.52 -16.57 8.51
N MET A 108 12.38 -15.59 8.22
CA MET A 108 12.80 -14.49 9.09
C MET A 108 11.95 -13.24 8.86
N THR A 109 12.40 -12.10 9.41
CA THR A 109 11.61 -10.84 9.43
C THR A 109 12.47 -9.67 8.95
N LEU A 110 12.52 -9.43 7.63
CA LEU A 110 13.31 -8.36 6.99
C LEU A 110 12.51 -7.05 6.89
N THR A 111 12.22 -6.43 8.02
CA THR A 111 11.34 -5.26 8.15
C THR A 111 11.87 -4.02 7.42
N GLY A 112 13.14 -3.68 7.59
CA GLY A 112 13.74 -2.48 7.01
C GLY A 112 13.80 -2.55 5.49
N LEU A 113 14.19 -3.70 4.94
CA LEU A 113 14.22 -3.92 3.49
C LEU A 113 12.80 -3.90 2.90
N ALA A 114 11.80 -4.45 3.62
CA ALA A 114 10.41 -4.44 3.20
C ALA A 114 9.81 -3.02 3.19
N LEU A 115 10.06 -2.24 4.22
CA LEU A 115 9.67 -0.83 4.28
C LEU A 115 10.34 -0.01 3.18
N LYS A 116 11.65 -0.22 2.93
CA LYS A 116 12.37 0.43 1.85
C LYS A 116 11.73 0.12 0.50
N LYS A 117 11.39 -1.15 0.24
CA LYS A 117 10.69 -1.56 -0.98
C LYS A 117 9.32 -0.91 -1.12
N THR A 118 8.59 -0.77 -0.02
CA THR A 118 7.30 -0.08 0.03
C THR A 118 7.45 1.41 -0.32
N ILE A 119 8.43 2.09 0.25
CA ILE A 119 8.76 3.49 -0.05
C ILE A 119 9.10 3.66 -1.53
N GLU A 120 9.92 2.76 -2.10
CA GLU A 120 10.28 2.77 -3.53
C GLU A 120 9.03 2.66 -4.43
N GLN A 121 8.05 1.82 -4.08
CA GLN A 121 6.78 1.71 -4.81
C GLN A 121 6.01 3.04 -4.78
N LEU A 122 5.92 3.67 -3.62
CA LEU A 122 5.21 4.95 -3.45
C LEU A 122 5.91 6.09 -4.19
N GLU A 123 7.23 6.21 -4.10
CA GLU A 123 7.99 7.25 -4.82
C GLU A 123 7.94 7.04 -6.34
N GLY A 124 8.04 5.78 -6.80
CA GLY A 124 7.83 5.46 -8.21
C GLY A 124 6.45 5.89 -8.70
N ARG A 125 5.39 5.63 -7.91
CA ARG A 125 4.02 6.03 -8.27
C ARG A 125 3.84 7.55 -8.26
N LYS A 126 4.44 8.25 -7.30
CA LYS A 126 4.46 9.71 -7.22
C LYS A 126 5.10 10.32 -8.47
N SER A 127 6.19 9.74 -8.97
CA SER A 127 6.82 10.16 -10.22
C SER A 127 5.86 10.02 -11.42
N VAL A 128 5.07 8.95 -11.48
CA VAL A 128 4.03 8.78 -12.51
C VAL A 128 2.99 9.89 -12.42
N TYR A 129 2.51 10.25 -11.22
CA TYR A 129 1.53 11.34 -11.05
C TYR A 129 2.09 12.69 -11.48
N MET A 130 3.37 12.97 -11.16
CA MET A 130 4.00 14.24 -11.50
C MET A 130 4.20 14.42 -13.01
N ASN A 131 4.46 13.32 -13.72
CA ASN A 131 4.76 13.29 -15.14
C ASN A 131 3.52 13.07 -16.04
N SER A 132 2.34 12.84 -15.46
CA SER A 132 1.12 12.65 -16.24
C SER A 132 0.58 13.95 -16.82
N VAL A 133 -0.07 13.85 -17.99
CA VAL A 133 -0.74 14.99 -18.64
C VAL A 133 -2.21 14.62 -18.89
N PRO A 134 -3.16 15.27 -18.21
CA PRO A 134 -2.98 16.26 -17.14
C PRO A 134 -2.35 15.66 -15.88
N ARG A 135 -1.69 16.49 -15.08
CA ARG A 135 -1.07 16.06 -13.83
C ARG A 135 -2.11 15.44 -12.88
N ILE A 136 -1.83 14.24 -12.40
CA ILE A 136 -2.67 13.55 -11.44
C ILE A 136 -2.41 14.11 -10.04
N LYS A 137 -3.45 14.51 -9.34
CA LYS A 137 -3.39 14.91 -7.92
C LYS A 137 -3.54 13.68 -7.05
N ASN A 138 -2.85 13.65 -5.91
CA ASN A 138 -2.99 12.58 -4.92
C ASN A 138 -3.17 13.14 -3.51
N TYR A 139 -3.73 12.32 -2.63
CA TYR A 139 -3.70 12.47 -1.18
C TYR A 139 -2.35 11.97 -0.64
N ALA A 140 -2.05 12.23 0.63
CA ALA A 140 -0.96 11.57 1.32
C ALA A 140 -1.17 10.06 1.28
N PRO A 141 -0.18 9.27 0.83
CA PRO A 141 -0.29 7.82 0.84
C PRO A 141 -0.41 7.28 2.26
N ILE A 142 -0.97 6.07 2.38
CA ILE A 142 -1.14 5.38 3.65
C ILE A 142 -0.40 4.05 3.58
N ILE A 143 0.43 3.75 4.58
CA ILE A 143 1.03 2.43 4.79
C ILE A 143 0.36 1.80 6.01
N PHE A 144 -0.21 0.62 5.85
CA PHE A 144 -0.62 -0.24 6.93
C PHE A 144 0.44 -1.31 7.10
N PHE A 145 1.21 -1.20 8.17
CA PHE A 145 2.31 -2.11 8.49
C PHE A 145 1.86 -3.09 9.58
N ILE A 146 1.87 -4.38 9.29
CA ILE A 146 1.34 -5.44 10.14
C ILE A 146 2.48 -6.41 10.43
N SER A 147 2.82 -6.61 11.70
CA SER A 147 3.87 -7.55 12.13
C SER A 147 3.61 -8.04 13.56
N ASP A 148 4.06 -9.24 13.87
CA ASP A 148 4.00 -9.87 15.18
C ASP A 148 5.38 -9.99 15.86
N GLY A 149 6.45 -9.56 15.19
CA GLY A 149 7.80 -9.84 15.61
C GLY A 149 8.76 -8.66 15.59
N LYS A 150 9.98 -8.99 15.97
CA LYS A 150 11.16 -8.16 15.83
C LYS A 150 11.86 -8.49 14.51
N PRO A 151 12.56 -7.53 13.89
CA PRO A 151 13.44 -7.85 12.78
C PRO A 151 14.45 -8.93 13.15
N GLU A 152 14.54 -9.96 12.33
CA GLU A 152 15.47 -11.08 12.52
C GLU A 152 16.12 -11.44 11.18
N CYS A 153 17.45 -11.72 11.23
CA CYS A 153 18.24 -12.10 10.07
C CYS A 153 19.09 -13.32 10.35
N TYR A 154 19.41 -14.09 9.32
CA TYR A 154 20.25 -15.32 9.44
C TYR A 154 21.74 -15.02 9.52
N ASP A 155 22.21 -13.95 8.89
CA ASP A 155 23.64 -13.67 8.72
C ASP A 155 23.95 -12.17 8.88
N GLU A 156 25.22 -11.88 9.21
CA GLU A 156 25.70 -10.52 9.46
C GLU A 156 25.63 -9.60 8.24
N ALA A 157 25.76 -10.13 7.03
CA ALA A 157 25.71 -9.32 5.82
C ALA A 157 24.29 -8.83 5.55
N THR A 158 23.31 -9.72 5.70
CA THR A 158 21.89 -9.37 5.61
C THR A 158 21.49 -8.43 6.75
N GLN A 159 21.95 -8.68 7.98
CA GLN A 159 21.68 -7.80 9.11
C GLN A 159 22.16 -6.37 8.86
N LYS A 160 23.34 -6.19 8.29
CA LYS A 160 23.85 -4.87 7.96
C LYS A 160 22.98 -4.14 6.93
N LEU A 161 22.52 -4.84 5.90
CA LEU A 161 21.62 -4.27 4.89
C LEU A 161 20.26 -3.89 5.49
N GLU A 162 19.75 -4.72 6.40
CA GLU A 162 18.52 -4.50 7.14
C GLU A 162 18.62 -3.26 8.03
N ASP A 163 19.73 -3.12 8.78
CA ASP A 163 19.99 -1.96 9.66
C ASP A 163 20.11 -0.66 8.85
N GLU A 164 20.84 -0.68 7.73
CA GLU A 164 20.96 0.47 6.82
C GLU A 164 19.59 0.86 6.22
N ALA A 165 18.81 -0.14 5.79
CA ALA A 165 17.48 0.08 5.26
C ALA A 165 16.51 0.61 6.34
N MET A 166 16.56 0.05 7.54
CA MET A 166 15.75 0.50 8.67
C MET A 166 16.05 1.94 9.04
N GLN A 167 17.34 2.31 9.16
CA GLN A 167 17.74 3.69 9.44
C GLN A 167 17.20 4.66 8.38
N TYR A 168 17.39 4.34 7.11
CA TYR A 168 16.86 5.13 5.99
C TYR A 168 15.33 5.30 6.10
N CYS A 169 14.60 4.19 6.37
CA CYS A 169 13.13 4.22 6.45
C CYS A 169 12.64 5.07 7.62
N LYS A 170 13.25 4.96 8.79
CA LYS A 170 12.90 5.79 9.97
C LYS A 170 13.07 7.28 9.69
N GLU A 171 14.17 7.67 9.04
CA GLU A 171 14.42 9.08 8.69
C GLU A 171 13.42 9.57 7.62
N TYR A 172 13.17 8.76 6.59
CA TYR A 172 12.20 9.06 5.54
C TYR A 172 10.81 9.25 6.12
N ILE A 173 10.31 8.26 6.89
CA ILE A 173 8.97 8.26 7.47
C ILE A 173 8.79 9.48 8.39
N ARG A 174 9.73 9.72 9.31
CA ARG A 174 9.67 10.88 10.21
C ARG A 174 9.56 12.20 9.45
N ARG A 175 10.33 12.36 8.37
CA ARG A 175 10.29 13.56 7.53
C ARG A 175 8.96 13.70 6.81
N GLU A 176 8.47 12.64 6.15
CA GLU A 176 7.26 12.70 5.32
C GLU A 176 5.99 12.82 6.17
N VAL A 177 5.92 12.11 7.30
CA VAL A 177 4.82 12.21 8.27
C VAL A 177 4.78 13.61 8.90
N GLY A 178 5.94 14.13 9.33
CA GLY A 178 6.04 15.49 9.88
C GLY A 178 5.60 16.60 8.92
N GLN A 179 5.55 16.32 7.63
CA GLN A 179 5.08 17.23 6.57
C GLN A 179 3.69 16.87 6.02
N ASN A 180 2.96 15.98 6.67
CA ASN A 180 1.66 15.47 6.24
C ASN A 180 1.66 14.92 4.80
N ARG A 181 2.76 14.28 4.38
CA ARG A 181 2.93 13.69 3.05
C ARG A 181 2.92 12.18 3.06
N LEU A 182 2.86 11.56 4.23
CA LEU A 182 2.75 10.12 4.45
C LEU A 182 1.98 9.87 5.74
N ILE A 183 1.24 8.78 5.81
CA ILE A 183 0.62 8.26 7.01
C ILE A 183 1.07 6.81 7.14
N VAL A 184 1.53 6.43 8.32
CA VAL A 184 1.86 5.04 8.65
C VAL A 184 1.03 4.62 9.85
N ILE A 185 0.33 3.51 9.73
CA ILE A 185 -0.42 2.87 10.80
C ILE A 185 0.25 1.52 11.05
N SER A 186 0.79 1.33 12.23
CA SER A 186 1.46 0.09 12.65
C SER A 186 0.48 -0.78 13.43
N VAL A 187 0.48 -2.08 13.13
CA VAL A 187 -0.38 -3.07 13.78
C VAL A 187 0.50 -4.13 14.42
N GLU A 188 0.45 -4.17 15.74
CA GLU A 188 1.13 -5.16 16.57
C GLU A 188 0.23 -6.39 16.69
N VAL A 189 0.71 -7.54 16.22
CA VAL A 189 -0.01 -8.81 16.34
C VAL A 189 0.58 -9.61 17.49
N GLY A 190 -0.23 -9.89 18.51
CA GLY A 190 0.21 -10.64 19.69
C GLY A 190 1.12 -9.84 20.64
N ASP A 191 1.85 -10.55 21.49
CA ASP A 191 2.61 -9.97 22.61
C ASP A 191 4.12 -9.82 22.36
N PHE A 192 4.63 -10.32 21.24
CA PHE A 192 6.07 -10.38 20.98
C PHE A 192 6.61 -9.21 20.15
N CYS A 193 5.75 -8.32 19.66
CA CYS A 193 6.14 -7.13 18.92
C CYS A 193 7.04 -6.18 19.73
N ASP A 194 7.99 -5.57 19.06
CA ASP A 194 8.70 -4.42 19.61
C ASP A 194 7.88 -3.15 19.49
N HIS A 195 7.10 -2.85 20.54
CA HIS A 195 6.23 -1.67 20.60
C HIS A 195 6.97 -0.35 20.30
N ASN A 196 8.21 -0.22 20.77
CA ASN A 196 8.98 1.00 20.51
C ASN A 196 9.32 1.15 19.02
N LEU A 197 9.70 0.05 18.37
CA LEU A 197 9.92 0.03 16.92
C LEU A 197 8.63 0.35 16.17
N MET A 198 7.52 -0.31 16.51
CA MET A 198 6.22 -0.09 15.86
C MET A 198 5.78 1.37 15.95
N ARG A 199 5.92 1.99 17.13
CA ARG A 199 5.66 3.43 17.31
C ARG A 199 6.61 4.28 16.49
N GLU A 200 7.91 3.99 16.50
CA GLU A 200 8.90 4.76 15.74
C GLU A 200 8.61 4.74 14.23
N LEU A 201 8.12 3.61 13.71
CA LEU A 201 7.76 3.43 12.32
C LEU A 201 6.48 4.20 11.92
N THR A 202 5.65 4.65 12.87
CA THR A 202 4.55 5.58 12.54
C THR A 202 5.05 7.00 12.22
N GLY A 203 6.28 7.33 12.60
CA GLY A 203 6.84 8.70 12.50
C GLY A 203 6.28 9.68 13.54
N LEU A 204 5.40 9.21 14.44
CA LEU A 204 4.81 9.99 15.53
C LEU A 204 5.57 9.77 16.86
N ARG A 205 5.33 10.66 17.80
CA ARG A 205 5.91 10.56 19.15
C ARG A 205 5.00 9.84 20.15
N ASP A 206 3.74 9.67 19.80
CA ASP A 206 2.71 9.01 20.59
C ASP A 206 2.22 7.73 19.89
N ASP A 207 1.37 6.96 20.54
CA ASP A 207 0.89 5.67 20.06
C ASP A 207 -0.40 5.77 19.23
N LYS A 208 -0.81 6.97 18.83
CA LYS A 208 -2.08 7.16 18.10
C LYS A 208 -2.23 6.30 16.85
N HIS A 209 -1.12 6.04 16.14
CA HIS A 209 -1.11 5.22 14.94
C HIS A 209 -0.58 3.80 15.20
N VAL A 210 -0.49 3.37 16.45
CA VAL A 210 -0.17 1.99 16.82
C VAL A 210 -1.44 1.30 17.28
N MET A 211 -1.78 0.20 16.64
CA MET A 211 -2.92 -0.63 16.99
C MET A 211 -2.44 -1.99 17.46
N LYS A 212 -2.83 -2.40 18.67
CA LYS A 212 -2.53 -3.74 19.17
C LYS A 212 -3.68 -4.69 18.85
N VAL A 213 -3.34 -5.89 18.41
CA VAL A 213 -4.26 -6.96 18.00
C VAL A 213 -3.80 -8.24 18.70
N ASP A 214 -4.58 -8.72 19.65
CA ASP A 214 -4.21 -9.86 20.50
C ASP A 214 -4.70 -11.21 19.95
N ASN A 215 -5.58 -11.18 18.95
CA ASN A 215 -6.18 -12.40 18.40
C ASN A 215 -6.71 -12.22 16.97
N ALA A 216 -7.08 -13.36 16.36
CA ALA A 216 -7.58 -13.42 14.99
C ALA A 216 -8.83 -12.54 14.75
N THR A 217 -9.74 -12.44 15.73
CA THR A 217 -10.96 -11.64 15.59
C THR A 217 -10.63 -10.15 15.51
N GLU A 218 -9.68 -9.69 16.31
CA GLU A 218 -9.24 -8.29 16.31
C GLU A 218 -8.49 -7.95 15.03
N LEU A 219 -7.66 -8.87 14.51
CA LEU A 219 -7.00 -8.69 13.22
C LEU A 219 -8.01 -8.59 12.06
N ALA A 220 -9.06 -9.41 12.06
CA ALA A 220 -10.14 -9.30 11.10
C ALA A 220 -10.89 -7.95 11.22
N ASN A 221 -11.12 -7.48 12.44
CA ASN A 221 -11.72 -6.17 12.69
C ASN A 221 -10.82 -5.03 12.21
N PHE A 222 -9.50 -5.14 12.39
CA PHE A 222 -8.55 -4.18 11.83
C PHE A 222 -8.71 -4.03 10.31
N PHE A 223 -8.83 -5.11 9.55
CA PHE A 223 -9.03 -5.03 8.10
C PHE A 223 -10.37 -4.37 7.72
N LYS A 224 -11.43 -4.55 8.52
CA LYS A 224 -12.70 -3.83 8.35
C LYS A 224 -12.54 -2.33 8.61
N ILE A 225 -11.79 -1.96 9.66
CA ILE A 225 -11.44 -0.56 9.95
C ILE A 225 -10.60 0.02 8.81
N THR A 226 -9.61 -0.71 8.32
CA THR A 226 -8.76 -0.32 7.20
C THR A 226 -9.59 -0.01 5.94
N SER A 227 -10.57 -0.85 5.60
CA SER A 227 -11.46 -0.57 4.47
C SER A 227 -12.26 0.72 4.66
N SER A 228 -12.75 0.95 5.87
CA SER A 228 -13.49 2.17 6.23
C SER A 228 -12.61 3.43 6.15
N ILE A 229 -11.36 3.34 6.62
CA ILE A 229 -10.36 4.40 6.51
C ILE A 229 -10.10 4.74 5.04
N ILE A 230 -9.82 3.76 4.21
CA ILE A 230 -9.55 3.95 2.79
C ILE A 230 -10.76 4.59 2.09
N ILE A 231 -11.98 4.07 2.32
CA ILE A 231 -13.21 4.60 1.74
C ILE A 231 -13.45 6.05 2.19
N SER A 232 -13.32 6.35 3.46
CA SER A 232 -13.48 7.69 4.00
C SER A 232 -12.44 8.66 3.45
N SER A 233 -11.17 8.28 3.48
CA SER A 233 -10.05 9.10 2.99
C SER A 233 -10.12 9.37 1.50
N SER A 234 -10.67 8.46 0.71
CA SER A 234 -10.89 8.65 -0.72
C SER A 234 -11.90 9.76 -1.03
N LYS A 235 -12.82 10.04 -0.10
CA LYS A 235 -13.88 11.06 -0.22
C LYS A 235 -13.46 12.40 0.38
N THR A 236 -12.85 12.38 1.55
CA THR A 236 -12.58 13.59 2.37
C THR A 236 -11.11 14.01 2.36
N GLY A 237 -10.22 13.13 1.97
CA GLY A 237 -8.77 13.30 2.04
C GLY A 237 -8.15 12.62 3.26
N SER A 238 -6.89 12.22 3.11
CA SER A 238 -6.15 11.50 4.15
C SER A 238 -5.66 12.38 5.31
N HIS A 239 -5.73 13.71 5.18
CA HIS A 239 -5.18 14.64 6.19
C HIS A 239 -5.82 14.51 7.56
N ASN A 240 -7.11 14.16 7.62
CA ASN A 240 -7.83 14.00 8.88
C ASN A 240 -7.39 12.76 9.67
N LEU A 241 -6.65 11.82 9.06
CA LEU A 241 -6.18 10.63 9.75
C LEU A 241 -5.06 10.90 10.75
N ASN A 242 -4.29 11.98 10.58
CA ASN A 242 -3.23 12.34 11.54
C ASN A 242 -3.77 12.69 12.93
N GLU A 243 -5.08 13.02 13.05
CA GLU A 243 -5.75 13.34 14.30
C GLU A 243 -6.49 12.14 14.89
N VAL A 244 -6.60 11.03 14.15
CA VAL A 244 -7.31 9.83 14.59
C VAL A 244 -6.43 9.02 15.53
N ASP A 245 -6.98 8.62 16.66
CA ASP A 245 -6.31 7.79 17.65
C ASP A 245 -6.74 6.33 17.46
N PHE A 246 -5.92 5.57 16.74
CA PHE A 246 -6.15 4.15 16.46
C PHE A 246 -5.86 3.25 17.66
N SER A 247 -5.09 3.71 18.65
CA SER A 247 -4.78 2.94 19.86
C SER A 247 -6.02 2.62 20.71
N LYS A 248 -7.10 3.37 20.52
CA LYS A 248 -8.39 3.21 21.23
C LYS A 248 -9.44 2.40 20.45
N SER A 249 -9.11 1.94 19.26
CA SER A 249 -10.03 1.17 18.40
C SER A 249 -9.97 -0.31 18.79
N ARG A 250 -10.55 -0.64 19.96
CA ARG A 250 -10.75 -2.02 20.42
C ARG A 250 -12.19 -2.46 20.24
#